data_1e3ea6f23093a78cbd111592d8c7d6e2
#
_entry.id   1e3ea6f23093a78cbd111592d8c7d6e2
#
_cell.length_a   1.000
_cell.length_b   1.000
_cell.length_c   1.000
_cell.angle_alpha   90.00
_cell.angle_beta   90.00
_cell.angle_gamma   90.00
#
_symmetry.space_group_name_H-M   'P 1'
#
loop_
_entity.id
_entity.type
_entity.pdbx_description
1 polymer ?
#
loop_
_entity_poly.entity_id
_entity_poly.type
_entity_poly.pdbx_seq_one_letter_code
_entity_poly.pdbx_strand_id
1 'polypeptide(L)'
;MLNLGSGNTINDDGLEDTEENKDALRNRPPSPDGCIALTFERGYYHCDSLFIKRSLRPSEFQTSQRGLHIPRLGKERLQNEAESLRFIRRTTNIPVPTVHAAFEIDDSFFLITEYIQGTSMSQLSEAQKRIVCIELRQHLATLHAKKSNTTGGPSGLVIPPYRVMKCSAKDDWPIRLSNNAEYVFCHNDLSQPNVIVDPDTLKIRAIIDWEYAGFFPEYFEAPFYERLGPSVAIKGENDDVESLLKFLSISPRE
;
A
#
# COMPACT_ATOMS: atom_id res chain seq x y z
N MET A 1 -3.72 9.22 41.26
CA MET A 1 -2.64 8.36 40.71
C MET A 1 -3.28 7.42 39.73
N LEU A 2 -3.31 7.81 38.47
CA LEU A 2 -3.79 6.96 37.36
C LEU A 2 -2.58 6.20 36.82
N ASN A 3 -2.64 4.87 36.97
CA ASN A 3 -1.63 3.94 36.52
C ASN A 3 -1.71 3.88 34.98
N LEU A 4 -0.82 4.57 34.27
CA LEU A 4 -0.66 4.43 32.84
C LEU A 4 0.05 3.10 32.60
N GLY A 5 -0.73 2.12 32.16
CA GLY A 5 -0.28 0.81 31.77
C GLY A 5 0.79 0.88 30.66
N SER A 6 1.74 -0.02 30.78
CA SER A 6 2.88 -0.31 29.98
C SER A 6 2.73 0.07 28.51
N GLY A 7 3.48 1.09 28.10
CA GLY A 7 3.60 1.47 26.70
C GLY A 7 4.20 0.32 25.91
N ASN A 8 3.47 -0.14 24.90
CA ASN A 8 4.06 -0.87 23.80
C ASN A 8 5.14 0.03 23.21
N THR A 9 6.36 -0.42 23.31
CA THR A 9 7.51 0.21 22.65
C THR A 9 7.23 0.12 21.15
N ILE A 10 6.86 1.26 20.61
CA ILE A 10 6.75 1.48 19.18
C ILE A 10 8.14 1.29 18.61
N ASN A 11 8.35 0.20 17.89
CA ASN A 11 9.60 -0.03 17.17
C ASN A 11 9.74 1.05 16.10
N ASP A 12 10.81 1.83 16.17
CA ASP A 12 11.11 3.00 15.36
C ASP A 12 11.29 2.71 13.85
N ASP A 13 11.18 1.46 13.42
CA ASP A 13 11.57 0.96 12.11
C ASP A 13 10.42 0.59 11.16
N GLY A 14 9.21 0.99 11.43
CA GLY A 14 8.14 0.70 10.45
C GLY A 14 6.83 0.29 11.08
N LEU A 15 6.30 1.13 11.93
CA LEU A 15 4.97 1.00 12.51
C LEU A 15 3.85 0.85 11.47
N GLU A 16 4.12 1.21 10.24
CA GLU A 16 3.13 1.24 9.19
C GLU A 16 3.02 -0.03 8.38
N ASP A 17 4.09 -0.81 8.30
CA ASP A 17 4.16 -1.98 7.44
C ASP A 17 4.06 -3.31 8.17
N THR A 18 3.81 -3.30 9.46
CA THR A 18 3.45 -4.53 10.15
C THR A 18 1.95 -4.81 9.97
N GLU A 19 1.60 -6.06 9.70
CA GLU A 19 0.22 -6.50 9.57
C GLU A 19 -0.62 -6.13 10.79
N GLU A 20 -0.04 -6.26 11.98
CA GLU A 20 -0.66 -5.94 13.25
C GLU A 20 -1.07 -4.46 13.33
N ASN A 21 -0.26 -3.54 12.79
CA ASN A 21 -0.57 -2.11 12.76
C ASN A 21 -1.66 -1.77 11.73
N LYS A 22 -1.65 -2.38 10.55
CA LYS A 22 -2.68 -2.16 9.52
C LYS A 22 -4.06 -2.64 10.02
N ASP A 23 -4.12 -3.81 10.65
CA ASP A 23 -5.36 -4.35 11.21
C ASP A 23 -5.82 -3.57 12.45
N ALA A 24 -4.90 -3.13 13.32
CA ALA A 24 -5.20 -2.30 14.48
C ALA A 24 -5.78 -0.94 14.07
N LEU A 25 -5.22 -0.29 13.05
CA LEU A 25 -5.73 0.96 12.50
C LEU A 25 -7.14 0.80 11.95
N ARG A 26 -7.39 -0.29 11.21
CA ARG A 26 -8.67 -0.55 10.57
C ARG A 26 -9.80 -0.79 11.56
N ASN A 27 -9.51 -1.45 12.68
CA ASN A 27 -10.48 -1.83 13.71
C ASN A 27 -10.61 -0.79 14.83
N ARG A 28 -9.83 0.30 14.79
CA ARG A 28 -9.86 1.34 15.80
C ARG A 28 -11.13 2.18 15.66
N PRO A 29 -11.90 2.40 16.73
CA PRO A 29 -13.06 3.30 16.67
C PRO A 29 -12.56 4.72 16.38
N PRO A 30 -13.23 5.45 15.47
CA PRO A 30 -12.89 6.85 15.20
C PRO A 30 -13.23 7.73 16.39
N SER A 31 -12.47 8.81 16.57
CA SER A 31 -12.81 9.92 17.46
C SER A 31 -14.03 10.70 16.92
N PRO A 32 -14.62 11.64 17.70
CA PRO A 32 -15.79 12.40 17.26
C PRO A 32 -15.63 13.19 15.96
N ASP A 33 -14.39 13.53 15.58
CA ASP A 33 -14.04 14.16 14.30
C ASP A 33 -13.74 13.14 13.18
N GLY A 34 -13.99 11.86 13.43
CA GLY A 34 -13.73 10.77 12.49
C GLY A 34 -12.28 10.29 12.44
N CYS A 35 -11.37 10.89 13.20
CA CYS A 35 -9.96 10.50 13.19
C CYS A 35 -9.78 9.11 13.82
N ILE A 36 -9.14 8.20 13.07
CA ILE A 36 -8.74 6.87 13.56
C ILE A 36 -7.33 6.94 14.12
N ALA A 37 -6.41 7.55 13.36
CA ALA A 37 -5.01 7.66 13.74
C ALA A 37 -4.30 8.78 12.97
N LEU A 38 -3.30 9.35 13.64
CA LEU A 38 -2.27 10.17 13.03
C LEU A 38 -0.94 9.43 13.26
N THR A 39 -0.43 8.81 12.20
CA THR A 39 0.82 8.05 12.24
C THR A 39 2.00 8.93 11.84
N PHE A 40 3.22 8.38 11.83
CA PHE A 40 4.40 9.07 11.31
C PHE A 40 4.30 9.39 9.81
N GLU A 41 3.46 8.66 9.06
CA GLU A 41 3.36 8.80 7.60
C GLU A 41 2.15 9.60 7.16
N ARG A 42 0.98 9.43 7.82
CA ARG A 42 -0.28 10.02 7.37
C ARG A 42 -1.37 10.04 8.44
N GLY A 43 -2.45 10.78 8.14
CA GLY A 43 -3.69 10.74 8.91
C GLY A 43 -4.71 9.81 8.27
N TYR A 44 -5.46 9.08 9.11
CA TYR A 44 -6.54 8.19 8.73
C TYR A 44 -7.84 8.60 9.41
N TYR A 45 -8.94 8.60 8.64
CA TYR A 45 -10.26 8.97 9.16
C TYR A 45 -11.31 8.00 8.62
N HIS A 46 -12.31 7.74 9.43
CA HIS A 46 -13.49 6.97 9.06
C HIS A 46 -14.74 7.77 9.40
N CYS A 47 -15.53 8.10 8.38
CA CYS A 47 -16.76 8.87 8.51
C CYS A 47 -17.87 8.12 7.75
N ASP A 48 -18.73 7.42 8.47
CA ASP A 48 -19.82 6.60 7.92
C ASP A 48 -19.33 5.58 6.86
N SER A 49 -19.64 5.83 5.59
CA SER A 49 -19.24 4.97 4.46
C SER A 49 -17.93 5.40 3.80
N LEU A 50 -17.25 6.39 4.35
CA LEU A 50 -16.03 6.97 3.78
C LEU A 50 -14.81 6.60 4.60
N PHE A 51 -13.73 6.28 3.88
CA PHE A 51 -12.39 6.15 4.44
C PHE A 51 -11.48 7.21 3.83
N ILE A 52 -10.76 7.95 4.67
CA ILE A 52 -9.93 9.06 4.23
C ILE A 52 -8.49 8.80 4.66
N LYS A 53 -7.59 8.85 3.70
CA LYS A 53 -6.14 8.95 3.90
C LYS A 53 -5.73 10.38 3.56
N ARG A 54 -4.87 10.99 4.36
CA ARG A 54 -4.22 12.24 3.99
C ARG A 54 -2.74 12.25 4.32
N SER A 55 -1.93 12.91 3.50
CA SER A 55 -0.53 13.16 3.83
C SER A 55 -0.41 14.13 5.00
N LEU A 56 0.67 14.02 5.77
CA LEU A 56 0.95 14.97 6.84
C LEU A 56 1.39 16.32 6.26
N ARG A 57 1.00 17.40 6.94
CA ARG A 57 1.58 18.72 6.71
C ARG A 57 2.95 18.81 7.37
N PRO A 58 3.85 19.68 6.93
CA PRO A 58 5.15 19.85 7.57
C PRO A 58 5.07 20.14 9.09
N SER A 59 4.02 20.85 9.54
CA SER A 59 3.77 21.15 10.96
C SER A 59 3.34 19.94 11.79
N GLU A 60 2.97 18.84 11.15
CA GLU A 60 2.51 17.60 11.78
C GLU A 60 3.60 16.52 11.81
N PHE A 61 4.79 16.79 11.24
CA PHE A 61 5.88 15.83 11.25
C PHE A 61 6.33 15.56 12.69
N GLN A 62 6.50 14.30 13.01
CA GLN A 62 6.78 13.85 14.37
C GLN A 62 8.27 13.56 14.55
N THR A 63 8.77 13.76 15.76
CA THR A 63 10.15 13.45 16.12
C THR A 63 10.22 12.08 16.78
N SER A 64 11.03 11.19 16.20
CA SER A 64 11.38 9.89 16.76
C SER A 64 12.70 9.97 17.52
N GLN A 65 13.17 8.84 18.06
CA GLN A 65 14.52 8.74 18.65
C GLN A 65 15.64 9.02 17.64
N ARG A 66 15.37 8.86 16.34
CA ARG A 66 16.33 9.12 15.24
C ARG A 66 16.25 10.53 14.69
N GLY A 67 15.40 11.39 15.24
CA GLY A 67 15.18 12.75 14.80
C GLY A 67 13.82 12.96 14.14
N LEU A 68 13.66 14.07 13.44
CA LEU A 68 12.44 14.43 12.74
C LEU A 68 12.17 13.43 11.60
N HIS A 69 11.02 12.75 11.66
CA HIS A 69 10.55 11.87 10.59
C HIS A 69 9.80 12.69 9.53
N ILE A 70 10.30 12.70 8.32
CA ILE A 70 9.67 13.32 7.16
C ILE A 70 9.14 12.22 6.25
N PRO A 71 7.80 12.09 6.09
CA PRO A 71 7.21 11.07 5.21
C PRO A 71 7.72 11.19 3.78
N ARG A 72 8.30 10.12 3.24
CA ARG A 72 8.85 10.13 1.89
C ARG A 72 7.74 9.95 0.86
N LEU A 73 7.69 10.86 -0.13
CA LEU A 73 6.69 10.84 -1.20
C LEU A 73 5.25 10.76 -0.67
N GLY A 74 4.96 11.41 0.47
CA GLY A 74 3.69 11.26 1.16
C GLY A 74 2.48 11.67 0.32
N LYS A 75 2.58 12.74 -0.46
CA LYS A 75 1.54 13.21 -1.39
C LYS A 75 1.50 12.35 -2.66
N GLU A 76 2.66 12.09 -3.24
CA GLU A 76 2.85 11.35 -4.49
C GLU A 76 2.34 9.92 -4.37
N ARG A 77 2.55 9.26 -3.23
CA ARG A 77 2.02 7.92 -2.94
C ARG A 77 0.49 7.91 -2.94
N LEU A 78 -0.17 8.89 -2.31
CA LEU A 78 -1.63 9.00 -2.31
C LEU A 78 -2.20 9.38 -3.69
N GLN A 79 -1.49 10.23 -4.45
CA GLN A 79 -1.85 10.50 -5.86
C GLN A 79 -1.79 9.22 -6.68
N ASN A 80 -0.72 8.43 -6.48
CA ASN A 80 -0.56 7.16 -7.19
C ASN A 80 -1.65 6.16 -6.79
N GLU A 81 -2.00 6.08 -5.51
CA GLU A 81 -3.10 5.22 -5.05
C GLU A 81 -4.43 5.61 -5.70
N ALA A 82 -4.76 6.91 -5.73
CA ALA A 82 -5.99 7.40 -6.35
C ALA A 82 -6.10 7.02 -7.84
N GLU A 83 -5.03 7.23 -8.59
CA GLU A 83 -5.01 6.93 -10.04
C GLU A 83 -4.97 5.41 -10.30
N SER A 84 -4.28 4.64 -9.45
CA SER A 84 -4.26 3.18 -9.53
C SER A 84 -5.64 2.59 -9.27
N LEU A 85 -6.36 3.03 -8.24
CA LEU A 85 -7.73 2.61 -7.96
C LEU A 85 -8.67 2.93 -9.14
N ARG A 86 -8.59 4.14 -9.72
CA ARG A 86 -9.37 4.55 -10.89
C ARG A 86 -9.04 3.69 -12.11
N PHE A 87 -7.76 3.42 -12.33
CA PHE A 87 -7.29 2.59 -13.44
C PHE A 87 -7.84 1.16 -13.34
N ILE A 88 -7.67 0.51 -12.18
CA ILE A 88 -8.12 -0.87 -11.95
C ILE A 88 -9.63 -0.98 -12.11
N ARG A 89 -10.38 -0.07 -11.50
CA ARG A 89 -11.85 -0.05 -11.59
C ARG A 89 -12.35 0.12 -13.03
N ARG A 90 -11.66 0.90 -13.85
CA ARG A 90 -12.04 1.14 -15.26
C ARG A 90 -11.66 -0.03 -16.18
N THR A 91 -10.57 -0.75 -15.87
CA THR A 91 -9.97 -1.69 -16.83
C THR A 91 -10.06 -3.14 -16.43
N THR A 92 -10.57 -3.44 -15.23
CA THR A 92 -10.67 -4.79 -14.68
C THR A 92 -11.98 -4.99 -13.92
N ASN A 93 -12.23 -6.22 -13.48
CA ASN A 93 -13.30 -6.59 -12.55
C ASN A 93 -12.78 -6.83 -11.12
N ILE A 94 -11.53 -6.46 -10.83
CA ILE A 94 -10.95 -6.61 -9.49
C ILE A 94 -11.68 -5.68 -8.52
N PRO A 95 -12.17 -6.19 -7.38
CA PRO A 95 -12.85 -5.37 -6.41
C PRO A 95 -11.84 -4.43 -5.72
N VAL A 96 -12.09 -3.14 -5.83
CA VAL A 96 -11.30 -2.06 -5.21
C VAL A 96 -12.23 -0.97 -4.68
N PRO A 97 -11.85 -0.21 -3.65
CA PRO A 97 -12.64 0.91 -3.15
C PRO A 97 -12.95 1.94 -4.25
N THR A 98 -14.16 2.50 -4.21
CA THR A 98 -14.50 3.64 -5.06
C THR A 98 -13.76 4.88 -4.58
N VAL A 99 -13.09 5.59 -5.49
CA VAL A 99 -12.51 6.92 -5.20
C VAL A 99 -13.61 7.97 -5.34
N HIS A 100 -13.98 8.61 -4.24
CA HIS A 100 -14.96 9.70 -4.22
C HIS A 100 -14.31 11.05 -4.50
N ALA A 101 -13.13 11.29 -3.91
CA ALA A 101 -12.35 12.50 -4.18
C ALA A 101 -10.85 12.25 -3.97
N ALA A 102 -10.02 13.00 -4.69
CA ALA A 102 -8.59 13.06 -4.49
C ALA A 102 -8.12 14.46 -4.88
N PHE A 103 -7.56 15.20 -3.93
CA PHE A 103 -7.19 16.61 -4.10
C PHE A 103 -6.15 17.04 -3.07
N GLU A 104 -5.47 18.14 -3.37
CA GLU A 104 -4.54 18.79 -2.44
C GLU A 104 -5.15 20.08 -1.89
N ILE A 105 -5.02 20.28 -0.58
CA ILE A 105 -5.38 21.52 0.11
C ILE A 105 -4.48 21.71 1.34
N ASP A 106 -4.04 22.94 1.59
CA ASP A 106 -3.23 23.30 2.75
C ASP A 106 -2.03 22.37 2.97
N ASP A 107 -1.24 22.16 1.90
CA ASP A 107 -0.04 21.32 1.91
C ASP A 107 -0.29 19.83 2.24
N SER A 108 -1.52 19.38 2.21
CA SER A 108 -1.90 17.97 2.43
C SER A 108 -2.68 17.45 1.24
N PHE A 109 -2.34 16.24 0.77
CA PHE A 109 -3.11 15.51 -0.23
C PHE A 109 -4.11 14.60 0.46
N PHE A 110 -5.37 14.68 0.05
CA PHE A 110 -6.48 13.89 0.56
C PHE A 110 -6.92 12.87 -0.48
N LEU A 111 -7.06 11.62 -0.04
CA LEU A 111 -7.70 10.54 -0.78
C LEU A 111 -8.93 10.07 0.00
N ILE A 112 -10.10 10.28 -0.57
CA ILE A 112 -11.40 9.89 0.00
C ILE A 112 -11.94 8.73 -0.80
N THR A 113 -12.10 7.59 -0.15
CA THR A 113 -12.60 6.37 -0.75
C THR A 113 -13.83 5.83 -0.02
N GLU A 114 -14.51 4.90 -0.65
CA GLU A 114 -15.47 4.02 -0.01
C GLU A 114 -14.81 3.25 1.14
N TYR A 115 -15.49 3.17 2.29
CA TYR A 115 -15.09 2.27 3.36
C TYR A 115 -15.59 0.86 3.06
N ILE A 116 -14.68 -0.10 2.96
CA ILE A 116 -15.01 -1.49 2.68
C ILE A 116 -15.20 -2.26 3.98
N GLN A 117 -16.42 -2.67 4.28
CA GLN A 117 -16.69 -3.57 5.39
C GLN A 117 -16.21 -4.98 5.07
N GLY A 118 -15.64 -5.67 6.07
CA GLY A 118 -15.14 -7.03 5.93
C GLY A 118 -14.02 -7.31 6.92
N THR A 119 -13.45 -8.49 6.80
CA THR A 119 -12.34 -8.96 7.63
C THR A 119 -11.07 -8.99 6.78
N SER A 120 -9.95 -8.56 7.34
CA SER A 120 -8.64 -8.73 6.70
C SER A 120 -8.32 -10.22 6.53
N MET A 121 -7.74 -10.59 5.39
CA MET A 121 -7.27 -11.95 5.16
C MET A 121 -6.28 -12.42 6.24
N SER A 122 -5.51 -11.52 6.85
CA SER A 122 -4.57 -11.83 7.95
C SER A 122 -5.26 -12.46 9.16
N GLN A 123 -6.53 -12.11 9.42
CA GLN A 123 -7.32 -12.58 10.55
C GLN A 123 -8.02 -13.94 10.32
N LEU A 124 -7.93 -14.46 9.11
CA LEU A 124 -8.54 -15.74 8.75
C LEU A 124 -7.69 -16.93 9.21
N SER A 125 -8.34 -18.09 9.39
CA SER A 125 -7.62 -19.35 9.57
C SER A 125 -6.88 -19.77 8.29
N GLU A 126 -5.84 -20.58 8.43
CA GLU A 126 -5.04 -21.04 7.28
C GLU A 126 -5.88 -21.82 6.23
N ALA A 127 -6.94 -22.50 6.67
CA ALA A 127 -7.86 -23.15 5.74
C ALA A 127 -8.66 -22.15 4.89
N GLN A 128 -9.14 -21.06 5.52
CA GLN A 128 -9.87 -20.00 4.84
C GLN A 128 -8.95 -19.19 3.92
N LYS A 129 -7.73 -18.87 4.37
CA LYS A 129 -6.72 -18.18 3.53
C LYS A 129 -6.44 -18.92 2.23
N ARG A 130 -6.34 -20.27 2.27
CA ARG A 130 -6.16 -21.08 1.04
C ARG A 130 -7.30 -20.90 0.04
N ILE A 131 -8.54 -20.73 0.52
CA ILE A 131 -9.70 -20.47 -0.36
C ILE A 131 -9.58 -19.08 -1.00
N VAL A 132 -9.29 -18.07 -0.19
CA VAL A 132 -9.10 -16.67 -0.66
C VAL A 132 -7.95 -16.58 -1.66
N CYS A 133 -6.84 -17.28 -1.45
CA CYS A 133 -5.70 -17.30 -2.37
C CYS A 133 -6.06 -17.78 -3.78
N ILE A 134 -7.06 -18.66 -3.93
CA ILE A 134 -7.49 -19.12 -5.26
C ILE A 134 -8.07 -17.94 -6.07
N GLU A 135 -8.97 -17.15 -5.45
CA GLU A 135 -9.56 -15.98 -6.08
C GLU A 135 -8.51 -14.87 -6.29
N LEU A 136 -7.63 -14.65 -5.29
CA LEU A 136 -6.59 -13.64 -5.37
C LEU A 136 -5.62 -13.89 -6.54
N ARG A 137 -5.22 -15.15 -6.78
CA ARG A 137 -4.38 -15.51 -7.94
C ARG A 137 -5.06 -15.24 -9.28
N GLN A 138 -6.40 -15.36 -9.36
CA GLN A 138 -7.14 -14.97 -10.56
C GLN A 138 -7.11 -13.46 -10.79
N HIS A 139 -7.22 -12.66 -9.71
CA HIS A 139 -7.07 -11.22 -9.78
C HIS A 139 -5.65 -10.80 -10.17
N LEU A 140 -4.61 -11.47 -9.63
CA LEU A 140 -3.22 -11.23 -10.06
C LEU A 140 -3.01 -11.54 -11.53
N ALA A 141 -3.53 -12.66 -12.03
CA ALA A 141 -3.46 -12.96 -13.46
C ALA A 141 -4.15 -11.86 -14.31
N THR A 142 -5.27 -11.31 -13.82
CA THR A 142 -5.97 -10.19 -14.48
C THR A 142 -5.12 -8.91 -14.47
N LEU A 143 -4.41 -8.61 -13.37
CA LEU A 143 -3.47 -7.48 -13.27
C LEU A 143 -2.30 -7.65 -14.23
N HIS A 144 -1.65 -8.82 -14.21
CA HIS A 144 -0.48 -9.11 -15.05
C HIS A 144 -0.82 -9.18 -16.55
N ALA A 145 -2.10 -9.36 -16.91
CA ALA A 145 -2.56 -9.22 -18.29
C ALA A 145 -2.58 -7.74 -18.76
N LYS A 146 -2.52 -6.76 -17.86
CA LYS A 146 -2.35 -5.34 -18.23
C LYS A 146 -0.87 -5.09 -18.51
N LYS A 147 -0.58 -4.68 -19.73
CA LYS A 147 0.79 -4.48 -20.21
C LYS A 147 1.06 -3.02 -20.53
N SER A 148 2.32 -2.62 -20.32
CA SER A 148 2.82 -1.30 -20.70
C SER A 148 4.24 -1.42 -21.23
N ASN A 149 4.63 -0.48 -22.09
CA ASN A 149 6.01 -0.28 -22.49
C ASN A 149 6.74 0.76 -21.60
N THR A 150 6.05 1.35 -20.63
CA THR A 150 6.61 2.29 -19.67
C THR A 150 6.44 1.79 -18.24
N THR A 151 7.43 2.06 -17.38
CA THR A 151 7.32 1.82 -15.93
C THR A 151 6.56 2.93 -15.24
N GLY A 152 6.05 2.65 -14.03
CA GLY A 152 5.38 3.61 -13.16
C GLY A 152 3.88 3.44 -13.11
N GLY A 153 3.25 4.22 -12.24
CA GLY A 153 1.82 4.18 -12.02
C GLY A 153 1.02 4.96 -13.05
N PRO A 154 -0.32 4.79 -13.05
CA PRO A 154 -1.22 5.60 -13.90
C PRO A 154 -1.17 7.10 -13.56
N SER A 155 -0.62 7.48 -12.43
CA SER A 155 -0.30 8.86 -12.03
C SER A 155 0.82 9.51 -12.87
N GLY A 156 1.58 8.72 -13.63
CA GLY A 156 2.80 9.15 -14.28
C GLY A 156 4.03 9.17 -13.36
N LEU A 157 3.87 8.72 -12.12
CA LEU A 157 4.95 8.64 -11.13
C LEU A 157 5.51 7.23 -11.06
N VAL A 158 6.82 7.12 -10.80
CA VAL A 158 7.46 5.86 -10.44
C VAL A 158 7.61 5.82 -8.92
N ILE A 159 6.71 5.12 -8.25
CA ILE A 159 6.78 4.89 -6.81
C ILE A 159 7.34 3.47 -6.60
N PRO A 160 8.57 3.32 -6.12
CA PRO A 160 9.14 1.99 -5.90
C PRO A 160 8.44 1.29 -4.72
N PRO A 161 8.49 -0.05 -4.65
CA PRO A 161 7.96 -0.76 -3.50
C PRO A 161 8.57 -0.28 -2.18
N TYR A 162 7.81 -0.33 -1.09
CA TYR A 162 8.28 0.10 0.24
C TYR A 162 9.65 -0.49 0.62
N ARG A 163 9.85 -1.79 0.39
CA ARG A 163 11.11 -2.47 0.68
C ARG A 163 12.32 -1.88 -0.04
N VAL A 164 12.11 -1.29 -1.22
CA VAL A 164 13.15 -0.55 -1.97
C VAL A 164 13.36 0.83 -1.37
N MET A 165 12.27 1.54 -1.05
CA MET A 165 12.35 2.88 -0.44
C MET A 165 13.09 2.84 0.90
N LYS A 166 12.89 1.80 1.70
CA LYS A 166 13.56 1.61 2.99
C LYS A 166 15.10 1.48 2.85
N CYS A 167 15.56 0.91 1.73
CA CYS A 167 16.99 0.66 1.48
C CYS A 167 17.68 1.72 0.61
N SER A 168 16.95 2.75 0.18
CA SER A 168 17.48 3.83 -0.68
C SER A 168 17.03 5.19 -0.18
N ALA A 169 17.95 6.17 -0.18
CA ALA A 169 17.61 7.57 0.11
C ALA A 169 17.07 8.34 -1.11
N LYS A 170 16.95 7.70 -2.28
CA LYS A 170 16.53 8.32 -3.53
C LYS A 170 15.01 8.42 -3.59
N ASP A 171 14.47 9.59 -3.97
CA ASP A 171 13.04 9.84 -4.15
C ASP A 171 12.65 10.12 -5.60
N ASP A 172 13.61 10.39 -6.47
CA ASP A 172 13.37 10.59 -7.91
C ASP A 172 13.77 9.34 -8.70
N TRP A 173 12.77 8.72 -9.33
CA TRP A 173 12.92 7.49 -10.08
C TRP A 173 12.47 7.68 -11.52
N PRO A 174 13.36 7.43 -12.51
CA PRO A 174 13.03 7.69 -13.91
C PRO A 174 12.00 6.69 -14.44
N ILE A 175 11.10 7.19 -15.29
CA ILE A 175 10.28 6.35 -16.14
C ILE A 175 11.20 5.62 -17.11
N ARG A 176 11.02 4.33 -17.27
CA ARG A 176 11.76 3.51 -18.23
C ARG A 176 10.86 3.13 -19.39
N LEU A 177 11.44 3.19 -20.58
CA LEU A 177 10.80 2.74 -21.80
C LEU A 177 11.36 1.38 -22.21
N SER A 178 10.50 0.50 -22.65
CA SER A 178 10.85 -0.73 -23.34
C SER A 178 10.31 -0.70 -24.78
N ASN A 179 11.01 -1.32 -25.70
CA ASN A 179 10.52 -1.48 -27.07
C ASN A 179 9.31 -2.43 -27.17
N ASN A 180 9.08 -3.23 -26.13
CA ASN A 180 7.97 -4.16 -26.03
C ASN A 180 7.11 -3.81 -24.82
N ALA A 181 5.81 -4.09 -24.88
CA ALA A 181 4.89 -3.96 -23.73
C ALA A 181 5.11 -5.13 -22.76
N GLU A 182 6.23 -5.10 -22.04
CA GLU A 182 6.67 -6.20 -21.16
C GLU A 182 6.40 -5.96 -19.68
N TYR A 183 6.17 -4.69 -19.26
CA TYR A 183 5.85 -4.39 -17.88
C TYR A 183 4.40 -4.78 -17.59
N VAL A 184 4.19 -5.45 -16.46
CA VAL A 184 2.87 -5.84 -15.97
C VAL A 184 2.43 -4.89 -14.87
N PHE A 185 1.11 -4.78 -14.64
CA PHE A 185 0.63 -3.98 -13.52
C PHE A 185 0.81 -4.77 -12.22
N CYS A 186 1.60 -4.24 -11.31
CA CYS A 186 1.92 -4.82 -9.99
C CYS A 186 1.28 -3.99 -8.88
N HIS A 187 0.86 -4.64 -7.80
CA HIS A 187 0.45 -3.98 -6.57
C HIS A 187 1.66 -3.51 -5.76
N ASN A 188 2.73 -4.30 -5.72
CA ASN A 188 4.00 -4.07 -5.05
C ASN A 188 3.98 -4.11 -3.51
N ASP A 189 2.78 -4.16 -2.90
CA ASP A 189 2.56 -4.31 -1.44
C ASP A 189 1.39 -5.26 -1.16
N LEU A 190 1.27 -6.35 -1.93
CA LEU A 190 0.16 -7.28 -1.77
C LEU A 190 0.43 -8.25 -0.61
N SER A 191 0.09 -7.81 0.60
CA SER A 191 0.13 -8.60 1.84
C SER A 191 -1.29 -8.95 2.30
N GLN A 192 -1.39 -9.84 3.29
CA GLN A 192 -2.71 -10.32 3.78
C GLN A 192 -3.59 -9.19 4.35
N PRO A 193 -3.09 -8.15 5.07
CA PRO A 193 -3.89 -7.01 5.52
C PRO A 193 -4.54 -6.22 4.39
N ASN A 194 -3.96 -6.22 3.22
CA ASN A 194 -4.43 -5.46 2.06
C ASN A 194 -5.54 -6.19 1.27
N VAL A 195 -5.95 -7.38 1.72
CA VAL A 195 -7.04 -8.16 1.11
C VAL A 195 -8.21 -8.24 2.08
N ILE A 196 -9.31 -7.57 1.76
CA ILE A 196 -10.52 -7.53 2.56
C ILE A 196 -11.52 -8.54 2.01
N VAL A 197 -12.01 -9.39 2.89
CA VAL A 197 -12.90 -10.49 2.55
C VAL A 197 -14.23 -10.41 3.29
N ASP A 198 -15.24 -11.00 2.72
CA ASP A 198 -16.48 -11.33 3.40
C ASP A 198 -16.24 -12.53 4.32
N PRO A 199 -16.47 -12.41 5.63
CA PRO A 199 -16.14 -13.49 6.58
C PRO A 199 -17.01 -14.76 6.40
N ASP A 200 -18.21 -14.62 5.83
CA ASP A 200 -19.16 -15.74 5.67
C ASP A 200 -18.92 -16.48 4.36
N THR A 201 -18.69 -15.74 3.28
CA THR A 201 -18.54 -16.32 1.93
C THR A 201 -17.10 -16.51 1.51
N LEU A 202 -16.14 -15.93 2.22
CA LEU A 202 -14.71 -15.86 1.90
C LEU A 202 -14.39 -15.23 0.54
N LYS A 203 -15.33 -14.43 0.00
CA LYS A 203 -15.12 -13.70 -1.24
C LYS A 203 -14.35 -12.41 -0.98
N ILE A 204 -13.44 -12.07 -1.87
CA ILE A 204 -12.70 -10.82 -1.80
C ILE A 204 -13.67 -9.65 -2.03
N ARG A 205 -13.81 -8.78 -1.02
CA ARG A 205 -14.61 -7.55 -1.10
C ARG A 205 -13.82 -6.39 -1.67
N ALA A 206 -12.53 -6.32 -1.37
CA ALA A 206 -11.63 -5.36 -1.99
C ALA A 206 -10.16 -5.74 -1.77
N ILE A 207 -9.31 -5.34 -2.71
CA ILE A 207 -7.87 -5.18 -2.54
C ILE A 207 -7.63 -3.68 -2.34
N ILE A 208 -6.86 -3.32 -1.31
CA ILE A 208 -6.63 -1.94 -0.86
C ILE A 208 -5.14 -1.60 -0.83
N ASP A 209 -4.81 -0.32 -0.61
CA ASP A 209 -3.44 0.16 -0.38
C ASP A 209 -2.55 0.11 -1.64
N TRP A 210 -3.04 0.70 -2.73
CA TRP A 210 -2.42 0.69 -4.06
C TRP A 210 -1.36 1.78 -4.28
N GLU A 211 -0.80 2.32 -3.22
CA GLU A 211 0.11 3.48 -3.28
C GLU A 211 1.45 3.20 -3.98
N TYR A 212 1.89 1.93 -4.00
CA TYR A 212 3.10 1.48 -4.69
C TYR A 212 2.82 0.83 -6.04
N ALA A 213 1.56 0.83 -6.48
CA ALA A 213 1.17 0.12 -7.69
C ALA A 213 1.66 0.82 -8.96
N GLY A 214 1.90 0.02 -9.98
CA GLY A 214 2.32 0.50 -11.28
C GLY A 214 2.78 -0.60 -12.22
N PHE A 215 3.21 -0.21 -13.39
CA PHE A 215 3.79 -1.10 -14.39
C PHE A 215 5.27 -1.34 -14.10
N PHE A 216 5.61 -2.59 -13.83
CA PHE A 216 6.97 -3.04 -13.53
C PHE A 216 7.21 -4.43 -14.13
N PRO A 217 8.46 -4.92 -14.19
CA PRO A 217 8.71 -6.33 -14.47
C PRO A 217 7.94 -7.22 -13.49
N GLU A 218 7.40 -8.33 -13.95
CA GLU A 218 6.54 -9.24 -13.16
C GLU A 218 7.15 -9.67 -11.82
N TYR A 219 8.48 -9.78 -11.75
CA TYR A 219 9.19 -10.17 -10.52
C TYR A 219 9.16 -9.09 -9.41
N PHE A 220 8.60 -7.89 -9.67
CA PHE A 220 8.31 -6.90 -8.63
C PHE A 220 7.14 -7.32 -7.75
N GLU A 221 6.22 -8.15 -8.26
CA GLU A 221 5.07 -8.65 -7.50
C GLU A 221 5.45 -9.90 -6.70
N ALA A 222 6.09 -9.71 -5.54
CA ALA A 222 6.40 -10.81 -4.66
C ALA A 222 5.14 -11.32 -3.93
N PRO A 223 4.98 -12.65 -3.69
CA PRO A 223 3.75 -13.24 -3.17
C PRO A 223 3.63 -13.12 -1.65
N PHE A 224 3.75 -11.92 -1.09
CA PHE A 224 3.68 -11.66 0.35
C PHE A 224 2.35 -12.07 0.97
N TYR A 225 1.26 -12.12 0.19
CA TYR A 225 -0.05 -12.60 0.64
C TYR A 225 -0.07 -14.09 1.03
N GLU A 226 0.92 -14.87 0.65
CA GLU A 226 0.98 -16.30 0.97
C GLU A 226 1.38 -16.57 2.43
N ARG A 227 1.88 -15.56 3.13
CA ARG A 227 2.29 -15.65 4.54
C ARG A 227 1.88 -14.43 5.35
N LEU A 228 1.92 -14.55 6.66
CA LEU A 228 1.86 -13.41 7.58
C LEU A 228 3.16 -12.60 7.53
N GLY A 229 3.07 -11.32 7.85
CA GLY A 229 4.19 -10.42 7.93
C GLY A 229 4.26 -9.39 6.80
N PRO A 230 5.20 -8.46 6.89
CA PRO A 230 5.29 -7.30 6.01
C PRO A 230 5.70 -7.68 4.58
N SER A 231 5.51 -6.75 3.65
CA SER A 231 5.93 -6.87 2.23
C SER A 231 7.44 -6.63 2.06
N VAL A 232 8.22 -7.25 2.93
CA VAL A 232 9.69 -7.32 2.88
C VAL A 232 10.12 -8.76 3.17
N ALA A 233 11.29 -9.18 2.71
CA ALA A 233 11.79 -10.51 3.02
C ALA A 233 11.99 -10.70 4.53
N ILE A 234 11.52 -11.83 5.05
CA ILE A 234 11.74 -12.25 6.43
C ILE A 234 12.86 -13.31 6.48
N LYS A 235 13.30 -13.66 7.69
CA LYS A 235 14.39 -14.62 7.87
C LYS A 235 14.13 -15.94 7.12
N GLY A 236 15.01 -16.27 6.21
CA GLY A 236 14.94 -17.50 5.39
C GLY A 236 14.32 -17.31 4.01
N GLU A 237 13.81 -16.14 3.70
CA GLU A 237 13.34 -15.77 2.37
C GLU A 237 14.46 -15.12 1.54
N ASN A 238 14.30 -15.14 0.22
CA ASN A 238 15.18 -14.42 -0.69
C ASN A 238 14.83 -12.93 -0.68
N ASP A 239 15.81 -12.08 -0.37
CA ASP A 239 15.67 -10.63 -0.45
C ASP A 239 15.86 -10.17 -1.90
N ASP A 240 14.80 -9.64 -2.50
CA ASP A 240 14.77 -9.16 -3.89
C ASP A 240 15.23 -7.71 -4.06
N VAL A 241 15.45 -6.96 -2.97
CA VAL A 241 15.70 -5.51 -2.97
C VAL A 241 16.86 -5.12 -3.88
N GLU A 242 17.97 -5.87 -3.86
CA GLU A 242 19.14 -5.56 -4.69
C GLU A 242 18.80 -5.62 -6.19
N SER A 243 18.04 -6.63 -6.60
CA SER A 243 17.63 -6.80 -8.00
C SER A 243 16.66 -5.70 -8.45
N LEU A 244 15.72 -5.30 -7.57
CA LEU A 244 14.79 -4.21 -7.82
C LEU A 244 15.52 -2.87 -7.92
N LEU A 245 16.43 -2.58 -6.99
CA LEU A 245 17.27 -1.37 -7.01
C LEU A 245 18.12 -1.31 -8.29
N LYS A 246 18.72 -2.41 -8.70
CA LYS A 246 19.49 -2.49 -9.95
C LYS A 246 18.61 -2.12 -11.14
N PHE A 247 17.42 -2.70 -11.23
CA PHE A 247 16.48 -2.35 -12.29
C PHE A 247 16.12 -0.86 -12.27
N LEU A 248 15.73 -0.31 -11.12
CA LEU A 248 15.27 1.08 -10.98
C LEU A 248 16.40 2.11 -11.17
N SER A 249 17.66 1.76 -10.89
CA SER A 249 18.82 2.67 -10.92
C SER A 249 19.50 2.75 -12.27
N ILE A 250 19.24 1.85 -13.22
CA ILE A 250 19.85 1.91 -14.54
C ILE A 250 19.22 3.09 -15.28
N SER A 251 20.05 4.07 -15.70
CA SER A 251 19.57 5.15 -16.56
C SER A 251 18.94 4.60 -17.84
N PRO A 252 17.88 5.22 -18.37
CA PRO A 252 17.37 4.88 -19.69
C PRO A 252 18.56 4.91 -20.67
N ARG A 253 18.72 3.87 -21.48
CA ARG A 253 19.68 3.94 -22.60
C ARG A 253 19.13 4.99 -23.56
N GLU A 254 19.95 5.99 -23.88
CA GLU A 254 19.71 6.95 -24.95
C GLU A 254 19.46 6.24 -26.28
#